data_9ccb4eb5c57b4fc47813a96dcbf572e2
#
_entry.id   9ccb4eb5c57b4fc47813a96dcbf572e2
#
_cell.length_a   1.000
_cell.length_b   1.000
_cell.length_c   1.000
_cell.angle_alpha   90.00
_cell.angle_beta   90.00
_cell.angle_gamma   90.00
#
_symmetry.space_group_name_H-M   'P 1'
#
loop_
_entity.id
_entity.type
_entity.pdbx_description
1 polymer ?
#
loop_
_entity_poly.entity_id
_entity_poly.type
_entity_poly.pdbx_seq_one_letter_code
_entity_poly.pdbx_strand_id
1 'polypeptide(L)'
;AWNKALTKLDALISEAASFQGKLNNADSLLAYFKVSDELDKALNNIFTYAMLRHSEDTRATDAQGMYSKAYGKYVEAVSATSFAQPEILGNNEEVLKGFITDPSLKDFAFLLENLVRNKAHTLSAAEEKLLSAFGEVFSAPGRTSEALMDADMVFDAVKDSEGNDHAVNGSSYILLQGSDDRELRKNSFQSLYKGYKQHINTFASTYSTTVKAASIDAKVRHYESSRQAAMFSDNIPVSVYDNLVETVHKHLPTMYRYVKLRKKMLGLDELHYYDVYAPLLKGSAKDYSYEEAKKMVLEAVKPLGTEYTDVVKAGLENRWVDVYPNKGKRGGAYSSGTYTSNPYILCNYTGTLDSVSTLAHEMGHSMHSYRTNHTQPVHYANYTMFVAEVASTVNENLLIEQLLQKETDPAQRMALLNQYMEGFKGTI
;
A
#
# COMPACT_ATOMS: atom_id res chain seq x y z
N ALA A 1 -14.98 24.61 -9.20
CA ALA A 1 -14.84 23.19 -9.59
C ALA A 1 -15.29 22.27 -8.44
N TRP A 2 -14.71 22.36 -7.23
CA TRP A 2 -14.97 21.48 -6.07
C TRP A 2 -16.45 21.36 -5.70
N ASN A 3 -17.14 22.49 -5.45
CA ASN A 3 -18.56 22.48 -5.07
C ASN A 3 -19.46 21.86 -6.15
N LYS A 4 -19.14 22.14 -7.45
CA LYS A 4 -19.87 21.51 -8.56
C LYS A 4 -19.70 20.00 -8.60
N ALA A 5 -18.48 19.50 -8.29
CA ALA A 5 -18.21 18.07 -8.21
C ALA A 5 -18.99 17.41 -7.05
N LEU A 6 -19.06 18.06 -5.90
CA LEU A 6 -19.85 17.59 -4.75
C LEU A 6 -21.35 17.51 -5.08
N THR A 7 -21.91 18.55 -5.74
CA THR A 7 -23.32 18.54 -6.15
C THR A 7 -23.62 17.38 -7.15
N LYS A 8 -22.68 17.13 -8.10
CA LYS A 8 -22.81 15.99 -9.00
C LYS A 8 -22.78 14.66 -8.22
N LEU A 9 -21.89 14.52 -7.24
CA LEU A 9 -21.78 13.33 -6.40
C LEU A 9 -23.08 13.10 -5.60
N ASP A 10 -23.65 14.14 -5.01
CA ASP A 10 -24.92 14.06 -4.26
C ASP A 10 -26.07 13.53 -5.13
N ALA A 11 -26.13 14.01 -6.38
CA ALA A 11 -27.11 13.52 -7.35
C ALA A 11 -26.91 12.03 -7.67
N LEU A 12 -25.68 11.60 -7.90
CA LEU A 12 -25.35 10.19 -8.19
C LEU A 12 -25.63 9.27 -7.00
N ILE A 13 -25.33 9.71 -5.76
CA ILE A 13 -25.67 8.97 -4.54
C ILE A 13 -27.20 8.76 -4.47
N SER A 14 -27.97 9.82 -4.69
CA SER A 14 -29.44 9.75 -4.66
C SER A 14 -30.01 8.88 -5.76
N GLU A 15 -29.41 8.94 -6.97
CA GLU A 15 -29.80 8.10 -8.10
C GLU A 15 -29.51 6.62 -7.82
N ALA A 16 -28.30 6.28 -7.33
CA ALA A 16 -27.94 4.92 -6.97
C ALA A 16 -28.86 4.35 -5.88
N ALA A 17 -29.16 5.13 -4.84
CA ALA A 17 -30.10 4.74 -3.78
C ALA A 17 -31.53 4.47 -4.29
N SER A 18 -31.94 5.11 -5.37
CA SER A 18 -33.27 4.93 -5.96
C SER A 18 -33.53 3.55 -6.56
N PHE A 19 -32.48 2.74 -6.73
CA PHE A 19 -32.58 1.35 -7.21
C PHE A 19 -32.93 0.34 -6.10
N GLN A 20 -32.95 0.74 -4.85
CA GLN A 20 -33.35 -0.14 -3.75
C GLN A 20 -34.71 -0.79 -4.00
N GLY A 21 -34.80 -2.11 -3.87
CA GLY A 21 -35.99 -2.92 -4.14
C GLY A 21 -36.25 -3.22 -5.63
N LYS A 22 -35.30 -2.90 -6.53
CA LYS A 22 -35.45 -3.05 -7.98
C LYS A 22 -34.44 -3.98 -8.65
N LEU A 23 -33.48 -4.53 -7.92
CA LEU A 23 -32.35 -5.31 -8.47
C LEU A 23 -32.71 -6.80 -8.68
N ASN A 24 -33.88 -7.05 -9.25
CA ASN A 24 -34.43 -8.40 -9.48
C ASN A 24 -34.53 -8.79 -10.96
N ASN A 25 -34.05 -7.95 -11.87
CA ASN A 25 -34.03 -8.22 -13.32
C ASN A 25 -32.78 -7.58 -13.96
N ALA A 26 -32.39 -8.09 -15.15
CA ALA A 26 -31.19 -7.70 -15.84
C ALA A 26 -31.16 -6.21 -16.24
N ASP A 27 -32.26 -5.65 -16.70
CA ASP A 27 -32.32 -4.25 -17.16
C ASP A 27 -32.09 -3.27 -15.99
N SER A 28 -32.75 -3.47 -14.86
CA SER A 28 -32.58 -2.68 -13.67
C SER A 28 -31.18 -2.84 -13.08
N LEU A 29 -30.65 -4.06 -13.11
CA LEU A 29 -29.30 -4.34 -12.61
C LEU A 29 -28.23 -3.64 -13.49
N LEU A 30 -28.37 -3.70 -14.82
CA LEU A 30 -27.50 -2.98 -15.75
C LEU A 30 -27.56 -1.46 -15.53
N ALA A 31 -28.77 -0.93 -15.35
CA ALA A 31 -28.95 0.50 -15.08
C ALA A 31 -28.26 0.91 -13.77
N TYR A 32 -28.43 0.11 -12.71
CA TYR A 32 -27.75 0.33 -11.43
C TYR A 32 -26.22 0.30 -11.57
N PHE A 33 -25.67 -0.70 -12.23
CA PHE A 33 -24.21 -0.82 -12.40
C PHE A 33 -23.61 0.37 -13.18
N LYS A 34 -24.31 0.85 -14.21
CA LYS A 34 -23.88 2.07 -14.92
C LYS A 34 -23.87 3.30 -14.03
N VAL A 35 -24.87 3.46 -13.18
CA VAL A 35 -24.90 4.57 -12.20
C VAL A 35 -23.81 4.38 -11.14
N SER A 36 -23.57 3.16 -10.68
CA SER A 36 -22.50 2.82 -9.74
C SER A 36 -21.12 3.16 -10.33
N ASP A 37 -20.86 2.83 -11.58
CA ASP A 37 -19.61 3.19 -12.27
C ASP A 37 -19.39 4.72 -12.33
N GLU A 38 -20.44 5.50 -12.59
CA GLU A 38 -20.34 6.97 -12.59
C GLU A 38 -20.18 7.54 -11.17
N LEU A 39 -20.85 6.92 -10.18
CA LEU A 39 -20.68 7.25 -8.77
C LEU A 39 -19.25 7.00 -8.30
N ASP A 40 -18.68 5.85 -8.63
CA ASP A 40 -17.31 5.50 -8.29
C ASP A 40 -16.29 6.47 -8.89
N LYS A 41 -16.43 6.83 -10.17
CA LYS A 41 -15.60 7.86 -10.82
C LYS A 41 -15.68 9.20 -10.09
N ALA A 42 -16.89 9.66 -9.79
CA ALA A 42 -17.11 10.96 -9.13
C ALA A 42 -16.55 10.98 -7.72
N LEU A 43 -16.80 9.91 -6.96
CA LEU A 43 -16.36 9.75 -5.58
C LEU A 43 -14.82 9.68 -5.50
N ASN A 44 -14.21 8.81 -6.29
CA ASN A 44 -12.75 8.65 -6.32
C ASN A 44 -12.04 9.94 -6.75
N ASN A 45 -12.57 10.69 -7.72
CA ASN A 45 -12.00 11.98 -8.12
C ASN A 45 -12.00 13.00 -6.96
N ILE A 46 -13.08 13.08 -6.21
CA ILE A 46 -13.20 13.99 -5.07
C ILE A 46 -12.28 13.56 -3.93
N PHE A 47 -12.34 12.27 -3.60
CA PHE A 47 -11.55 11.71 -2.49
C PHE A 47 -10.04 11.81 -2.76
N THR A 48 -9.59 11.35 -3.91
CA THR A 48 -8.16 11.36 -4.29
C THR A 48 -7.64 12.79 -4.38
N TYR A 49 -8.38 13.72 -4.98
CA TYR A 49 -7.95 15.12 -5.01
C TYR A 49 -7.77 15.69 -3.59
N ALA A 50 -8.72 15.46 -2.70
CA ALA A 50 -8.63 15.95 -1.33
C ALA A 50 -7.49 15.28 -0.55
N MET A 51 -7.27 13.98 -0.73
CA MET A 51 -6.17 13.22 -0.14
C MET A 51 -4.81 13.75 -0.61
N LEU A 52 -4.63 13.96 -1.90
CA LEU A 52 -3.38 14.48 -2.46
C LEU A 52 -3.08 15.88 -1.91
N ARG A 53 -4.08 16.79 -1.90
CA ARG A 53 -3.94 18.12 -1.31
C ARG A 53 -3.58 18.10 0.18
N HIS A 54 -4.19 17.20 0.95
CA HIS A 54 -3.85 17.02 2.36
C HIS A 54 -2.44 16.44 2.55
N SER A 55 -1.98 15.58 1.64
CA SER A 55 -0.64 14.98 1.72
C SER A 55 0.50 15.96 1.39
N GLU A 56 0.24 17.00 0.59
CA GLU A 56 1.22 18.07 0.30
C GLU A 56 1.60 18.87 1.56
N ASP A 57 0.64 19.16 2.43
CA ASP A 57 0.84 19.77 3.75
C ASP A 57 -0.29 19.39 4.70
N THR A 58 -0.03 18.45 5.59
CA THR A 58 -1.00 17.95 6.58
C THR A 58 -1.44 19.00 7.61
N ARG A 59 -0.76 20.16 7.66
CA ARG A 59 -1.08 21.30 8.56
C ARG A 59 -2.07 22.28 7.91
N ALA A 60 -2.28 22.19 6.59
CA ALA A 60 -3.18 23.08 5.87
C ALA A 60 -4.63 22.79 6.24
N THR A 61 -5.27 23.70 6.99
CA THR A 61 -6.62 23.52 7.53
C THR A 61 -7.69 23.43 6.45
N ASP A 62 -7.52 24.11 5.33
CA ASP A 62 -8.40 24.01 4.16
C ASP A 62 -8.33 22.63 3.50
N ALA A 63 -7.12 22.08 3.32
CA ALA A 63 -6.91 20.73 2.77
C ALA A 63 -7.46 19.66 3.72
N GLN A 64 -7.23 19.79 5.02
CA GLN A 64 -7.81 18.93 6.04
C GLN A 64 -9.36 18.98 6.02
N GLY A 65 -9.93 20.17 5.89
CA GLY A 65 -11.38 20.34 5.75
C GLY A 65 -11.95 19.69 4.49
N MET A 66 -11.23 19.80 3.36
CA MET A 66 -11.60 19.11 2.11
C MET A 66 -11.54 17.60 2.26
N TYR A 67 -10.48 17.06 2.88
CA TYR A 67 -10.31 15.63 3.10
C TYR A 67 -11.40 15.07 4.02
N SER A 68 -11.70 15.75 5.14
CA SER A 68 -12.78 15.34 6.04
C SER A 68 -14.14 15.34 5.34
N LYS A 69 -14.40 16.33 4.48
CA LYS A 69 -15.65 16.40 3.71
C LYS A 69 -15.74 15.28 2.66
N ALA A 70 -14.63 14.99 1.97
CA ALA A 70 -14.57 13.90 1.01
C ALA A 70 -14.79 12.53 1.67
N TYR A 71 -14.19 12.32 2.85
CA TYR A 71 -14.40 11.11 3.64
C TYR A 71 -15.87 10.97 4.09
N GLY A 72 -16.49 12.07 4.55
CA GLY A 72 -17.93 12.07 4.87
C GLY A 72 -18.80 11.66 3.68
N LYS A 73 -18.46 12.14 2.48
CA LYS A 73 -19.17 11.75 1.23
C LYS A 73 -18.92 10.29 0.85
N TYR A 74 -17.72 9.75 1.10
CA TYR A 74 -17.44 8.33 0.93
C TYR A 74 -18.35 7.48 1.83
N VAL A 75 -18.44 7.82 3.12
CA VAL A 75 -19.32 7.10 4.07
C VAL A 75 -20.79 7.19 3.64
N GLU A 76 -21.24 8.35 3.18
CA GLU A 76 -22.61 8.55 2.68
C GLU A 76 -22.90 7.66 1.46
N ALA A 77 -22.00 7.62 0.48
CA ALA A 77 -22.14 6.79 -0.71
C ALA A 77 -22.18 5.30 -0.37
N VAL A 78 -21.26 4.81 0.47
CA VAL A 78 -21.24 3.41 0.93
C VAL A 78 -22.53 3.04 1.65
N SER A 79 -23.02 3.92 2.54
CA SER A 79 -24.28 3.69 3.25
C SER A 79 -25.48 3.65 2.29
N ALA A 80 -25.54 4.59 1.36
CA ALA A 80 -26.64 4.69 0.40
C ALA A 80 -26.73 3.50 -0.58
N THR A 81 -25.60 2.83 -0.86
CA THR A 81 -25.53 1.68 -1.79
C THR A 81 -25.44 0.32 -1.09
N SER A 82 -25.42 0.29 0.24
CA SER A 82 -25.23 -0.94 1.04
C SER A 82 -26.31 -2.00 0.82
N PHE A 83 -27.48 -1.62 0.30
CA PHE A 83 -28.57 -2.54 -0.03
C PHE A 83 -28.26 -3.44 -1.22
N ALA A 84 -27.38 -3.03 -2.13
CA ALA A 84 -27.23 -3.63 -3.44
C ALA A 84 -26.76 -5.09 -3.39
N GLN A 85 -25.69 -5.38 -2.65
CA GLN A 85 -25.18 -6.75 -2.54
C GLN A 85 -26.19 -7.70 -1.89
N PRO A 86 -26.79 -7.41 -0.72
CA PRO A 86 -27.84 -8.26 -0.14
C PRO A 86 -29.03 -8.46 -1.05
N GLU A 87 -29.47 -7.43 -1.77
CA GLU A 87 -30.62 -7.51 -2.66
C GLU A 87 -30.31 -8.37 -3.89
N ILE A 88 -29.17 -8.21 -4.53
CA ILE A 88 -28.74 -9.07 -5.65
C ILE A 88 -28.67 -10.52 -5.19
N LEU A 89 -27.98 -10.81 -4.06
CA LEU A 89 -27.81 -12.15 -3.52
C LEU A 89 -29.09 -12.77 -2.96
N GLY A 90 -30.09 -11.95 -2.64
CA GLY A 90 -31.43 -12.37 -2.24
C GLY A 90 -32.27 -13.00 -3.35
N ASN A 91 -31.87 -12.81 -4.62
CA ASN A 91 -32.50 -13.49 -5.74
C ASN A 91 -32.24 -15.01 -5.68
N ASN A 92 -33.15 -15.81 -6.27
CA ASN A 92 -32.95 -17.25 -6.36
C ASN A 92 -31.76 -17.61 -7.29
N GLU A 93 -31.28 -18.85 -7.19
CA GLU A 93 -30.12 -19.30 -7.95
C GLU A 93 -30.31 -19.24 -9.48
N GLU A 94 -31.51 -19.48 -9.98
CA GLU A 94 -31.81 -19.44 -11.41
C GLU A 94 -31.67 -18.01 -11.94
N VAL A 95 -32.22 -17.03 -11.22
CA VAL A 95 -32.06 -15.60 -11.54
C VAL A 95 -30.62 -15.15 -11.49
N LEU A 96 -29.87 -15.54 -10.46
CA LEU A 96 -28.42 -15.20 -10.33
C LEU A 96 -27.61 -15.80 -11.50
N LYS A 97 -27.86 -17.05 -11.87
CA LYS A 97 -27.22 -17.67 -13.04
C LYS A 97 -27.66 -16.96 -14.34
N GLY A 98 -28.92 -16.54 -14.42
CA GLY A 98 -29.44 -15.74 -15.53
C GLY A 98 -28.68 -14.41 -15.67
N PHE A 99 -28.42 -13.69 -14.58
CA PHE A 99 -27.64 -12.43 -14.61
C PHE A 99 -26.23 -12.64 -15.13
N ILE A 100 -25.52 -13.68 -14.67
CA ILE A 100 -24.15 -13.99 -15.09
C ILE A 100 -24.07 -14.31 -16.59
N THR A 101 -25.10 -14.95 -17.15
CA THR A 101 -25.11 -15.37 -18.55
C THR A 101 -25.83 -14.40 -19.49
N ASP A 102 -26.44 -13.34 -18.97
CA ASP A 102 -27.18 -12.35 -19.76
C ASP A 102 -26.19 -11.53 -20.64
N PRO A 103 -26.42 -11.49 -21.96
CA PRO A 103 -25.54 -10.74 -22.87
C PRO A 103 -25.43 -9.23 -22.54
N SER A 104 -26.47 -8.63 -21.95
CA SER A 104 -26.46 -7.21 -21.57
C SER A 104 -25.59 -6.93 -20.35
N LEU A 105 -25.36 -7.94 -19.49
CA LEU A 105 -24.52 -7.88 -18.29
C LEU A 105 -23.13 -8.46 -18.49
N LYS A 106 -22.75 -8.80 -19.72
CA LYS A 106 -21.46 -9.45 -20.04
C LYS A 106 -20.26 -8.75 -19.41
N ASP A 107 -20.22 -7.44 -19.43
CA ASP A 107 -19.10 -6.67 -18.88
C ASP A 107 -19.05 -6.73 -17.35
N PHE A 108 -20.14 -7.10 -16.68
CA PHE A 108 -20.27 -7.26 -15.24
C PHE A 108 -20.29 -8.72 -14.78
N ALA A 109 -20.11 -9.68 -15.69
CA ALA A 109 -20.22 -11.11 -15.37
C ALA A 109 -19.26 -11.53 -14.26
N PHE A 110 -17.99 -11.14 -14.34
CA PHE A 110 -16.99 -11.45 -13.30
C PHE A 110 -17.30 -10.80 -11.95
N LEU A 111 -17.85 -9.58 -11.93
CA LEU A 111 -18.33 -8.94 -10.69
C LEU A 111 -19.46 -9.75 -10.07
N LEU A 112 -20.43 -10.19 -10.89
CA LEU A 112 -21.55 -11.03 -10.44
C LEU A 112 -21.09 -12.41 -9.95
N GLU A 113 -20.15 -13.05 -10.64
CA GLU A 113 -19.54 -14.31 -10.19
C GLU A 113 -18.88 -14.15 -8.81
N ASN A 114 -18.12 -13.05 -8.59
CA ASN A 114 -17.53 -12.76 -7.30
C ASN A 114 -18.56 -12.50 -6.20
N LEU A 115 -19.65 -11.78 -6.51
CA LEU A 115 -20.74 -11.60 -5.56
C LEU A 115 -21.36 -12.94 -5.16
N VAL A 116 -21.65 -13.80 -6.14
CA VAL A 116 -22.22 -15.14 -5.88
C VAL A 116 -21.26 -16.01 -5.07
N ARG A 117 -19.96 -15.96 -5.35
CA ARG A 117 -18.93 -16.66 -4.57
C ARG A 117 -18.93 -16.23 -3.10
N ASN A 118 -19.16 -14.95 -2.82
CA ASN A 118 -19.25 -14.42 -1.46
C ASN A 118 -20.53 -14.80 -0.71
N LYS A 119 -21.56 -15.33 -1.40
CA LYS A 119 -22.89 -15.64 -0.80
C LYS A 119 -22.78 -16.57 0.42
N ALA A 120 -21.88 -17.56 0.38
CA ALA A 120 -21.69 -18.51 1.48
C ALA A 120 -21.14 -17.85 2.78
N HIS A 121 -20.55 -16.67 2.64
CA HIS A 121 -19.90 -15.92 3.72
C HIS A 121 -20.61 -14.59 4.02
N THR A 122 -21.73 -14.34 3.37
CA THR A 122 -22.58 -13.17 3.61
C THR A 122 -23.66 -13.53 4.64
N LEU A 123 -23.75 -12.76 5.69
CA LEU A 123 -24.72 -12.95 6.75
C LEU A 123 -26.09 -12.32 6.41
N SER A 124 -27.09 -12.52 7.26
CA SER A 124 -28.35 -11.81 7.13
C SER A 124 -28.16 -10.29 7.28
N ALA A 125 -29.05 -9.51 6.69
CA ALA A 125 -28.97 -8.04 6.78
C ALA A 125 -28.96 -7.53 8.23
N ALA A 126 -29.62 -8.22 9.16
CA ALA A 126 -29.63 -7.86 10.57
C ALA A 126 -28.27 -8.13 11.24
N GLU A 127 -27.63 -9.26 10.93
CA GLU A 127 -26.31 -9.64 11.44
C GLU A 127 -25.21 -8.75 10.86
N GLU A 128 -25.25 -8.45 9.54
CA GLU A 128 -24.31 -7.51 8.91
C GLU A 128 -24.42 -6.11 9.53
N LYS A 129 -25.63 -5.62 9.77
CA LYS A 129 -25.86 -4.35 10.45
C LYS A 129 -25.31 -4.35 11.87
N LEU A 130 -25.48 -5.47 12.60
CA LEU A 130 -24.95 -5.61 13.94
C LEU A 130 -23.42 -5.60 13.95
N LEU A 131 -22.77 -6.39 13.08
CA LEU A 131 -21.32 -6.43 12.97
C LEU A 131 -20.75 -5.08 12.54
N SER A 132 -21.40 -4.40 11.60
CA SER A 132 -20.99 -3.06 11.18
C SER A 132 -21.02 -2.05 12.34
N ALA A 133 -22.02 -2.14 13.23
CA ALA A 133 -22.11 -1.28 14.41
C ALA A 133 -20.94 -1.49 15.41
N PHE A 134 -20.30 -2.67 15.41
CA PHE A 134 -19.11 -2.97 16.21
C PHE A 134 -17.79 -2.53 15.54
N GLY A 135 -17.82 -2.00 14.32
CA GLY A 135 -16.62 -1.64 13.56
C GLY A 135 -15.63 -0.75 14.31
N GLU A 136 -16.13 0.26 15.05
CA GLU A 136 -15.29 1.11 15.90
C GLU A 136 -14.65 0.33 17.07
N VAL A 137 -15.37 -0.61 17.64
CA VAL A 137 -14.86 -1.46 18.74
C VAL A 137 -13.76 -2.39 18.21
N PHE A 138 -13.95 -2.98 17.03
CA PHE A 138 -12.96 -3.85 16.42
C PHE A 138 -11.68 -3.12 15.99
N SER A 139 -11.77 -1.83 15.64
CA SER A 139 -10.60 -1.01 15.31
C SER A 139 -9.90 -0.40 16.53
N ALA A 140 -10.53 -0.40 17.72
CA ALA A 140 -9.98 0.20 18.93
C ALA A 140 -8.60 -0.32 19.34
N PRO A 141 -8.29 -1.64 19.26
CA PRO A 141 -6.96 -2.14 19.62
C PRO A 141 -5.84 -1.55 18.74
N GLY A 142 -6.08 -1.41 17.42
CA GLY A 142 -5.15 -0.78 16.50
C GLY A 142 -4.90 0.69 16.87
N ARG A 143 -5.98 1.47 17.02
CA ARG A 143 -5.89 2.88 17.43
C ARG A 143 -5.20 3.07 18.78
N THR A 144 -5.40 2.15 19.73
CA THR A 144 -4.72 2.19 21.03
C THR A 144 -3.21 1.97 20.87
N SER A 145 -2.81 1.02 20.02
CA SER A 145 -1.39 0.77 19.73
C SER A 145 -0.75 1.97 19.02
N GLU A 146 -1.45 2.57 18.05
CA GLU A 146 -1.00 3.77 17.34
C GLU A 146 -0.83 4.95 18.30
N ALA A 147 -1.83 5.24 19.14
CA ALA A 147 -1.76 6.32 20.13
C ALA A 147 -0.57 6.12 21.09
N LEU A 148 -0.35 4.88 21.53
CA LEU A 148 0.79 4.54 22.38
C LEU A 148 2.12 4.78 21.66
N MET A 149 2.28 4.30 20.43
CA MET A 149 3.54 4.42 19.66
C MET A 149 3.83 5.86 19.23
N ASP A 150 2.81 6.60 18.81
CA ASP A 150 2.99 7.88 18.14
C ASP A 150 2.95 9.07 19.12
N ALA A 151 2.26 8.91 20.26
CA ALA A 151 2.04 10.00 21.21
C ALA A 151 2.65 9.77 22.60
N ASP A 152 2.48 8.57 23.18
CA ASP A 152 2.78 8.34 24.60
C ASP A 152 4.19 7.78 24.84
N MET A 153 4.76 7.04 23.88
CA MET A 153 6.07 6.44 24.03
C MET A 153 7.18 7.47 23.92
N VAL A 154 8.06 7.47 24.93
CA VAL A 154 9.26 8.29 24.98
C VAL A 154 10.47 7.36 25.04
N PHE A 155 11.51 7.70 24.28
CA PHE A 155 12.77 6.96 24.24
C PHE A 155 13.89 7.81 24.83
N ASP A 156 14.80 7.16 25.54
CA ASP A 156 15.99 7.84 26.06
C ASP A 156 16.87 8.33 24.90
N ALA A 157 17.37 9.56 24.98
CA ALA A 157 18.43 10.03 24.11
C ALA A 157 19.71 9.20 24.34
N VAL A 158 20.51 9.02 23.31
CA VAL A 158 21.71 8.18 23.36
C VAL A 158 22.93 8.93 22.88
N LYS A 159 24.11 8.46 23.31
CA LYS A 159 25.39 9.02 22.88
C LYS A 159 26.01 8.17 21.78
N ASP A 160 26.71 8.86 20.86
CA ASP A 160 27.65 8.23 19.94
C ASP A 160 29.02 7.97 20.61
N SER A 161 29.98 7.41 19.87
CA SER A 161 31.32 7.13 20.35
C SER A 161 32.15 8.38 20.66
N GLU A 162 31.72 9.56 20.17
CA GLU A 162 32.34 10.84 20.44
C GLU A 162 31.70 11.57 21.63
N GLY A 163 30.60 11.05 22.16
CA GLY A 163 29.86 11.60 23.30
C GLY A 163 28.76 12.58 22.93
N ASN A 164 28.43 12.76 21.65
CA ASN A 164 27.34 13.62 21.19
C ASN A 164 25.99 12.97 21.47
N ASP A 165 24.99 13.78 21.83
CA ASP A 165 23.64 13.31 22.12
C ASP A 165 22.80 13.19 20.85
N HIS A 166 22.06 12.07 20.71
CA HIS A 166 21.15 11.78 19.62
C HIS A 166 19.77 11.42 20.17
N ALA A 167 18.74 12.08 19.66
CA ALA A 167 17.35 11.73 19.98
C ALA A 167 16.93 10.43 19.27
N VAL A 168 16.28 9.54 20.00
CA VAL A 168 15.73 8.27 19.48
C VAL A 168 14.21 8.40 19.38
N ASN A 169 13.67 8.11 18.20
CA ASN A 169 12.25 7.96 17.93
C ASN A 169 12.06 7.08 16.69
N GLY A 170 10.81 6.76 16.32
CA GLY A 170 10.51 5.90 15.18
C GLY A 170 11.15 6.39 13.85
N SER A 171 11.20 7.69 13.62
CA SER A 171 11.75 8.26 12.39
C SER A 171 13.30 8.33 12.41
N SER A 172 13.91 8.68 13.54
CA SER A 172 15.37 8.80 13.64
C SER A 172 16.06 7.44 13.73
N TYR A 173 15.38 6.41 14.24
CA TYR A 173 15.99 5.10 14.50
C TYR A 173 16.63 4.47 13.26
N ILE A 174 15.96 4.50 12.11
CA ILE A 174 16.49 3.91 10.86
C ILE A 174 17.78 4.62 10.43
N LEU A 175 17.81 5.96 10.53
CA LEU A 175 19.00 6.74 10.22
C LEU A 175 20.16 6.41 11.19
N LEU A 176 19.87 6.28 12.50
CA LEU A 176 20.86 5.91 13.51
C LEU A 176 21.40 4.50 13.27
N GLN A 177 20.55 3.55 12.82
CA GLN A 177 21.00 2.18 12.48
C GLN A 177 21.84 2.12 11.20
N GLY A 178 21.73 3.12 10.31
CA GLY A 178 22.58 3.29 9.13
C GLY A 178 23.92 3.98 9.40
N SER A 179 24.20 4.39 10.64
CA SER A 179 25.46 5.05 11.01
C SER A 179 26.65 4.11 10.90
N ASP A 180 27.83 4.68 10.54
CA ASP A 180 29.12 3.98 10.63
C ASP A 180 29.53 3.68 12.08
N ASP A 181 29.05 4.48 13.04
CA ASP A 181 29.33 4.31 14.46
C ASP A 181 28.54 3.16 15.07
N ARG A 182 29.25 2.08 15.38
CA ARG A 182 28.64 0.87 15.97
C ARG A 182 28.07 1.12 17.37
N GLU A 183 28.69 2.01 18.15
CA GLU A 183 28.19 2.32 19.49
C GLU A 183 26.85 3.07 19.42
N LEU A 184 26.73 4.03 18.53
CA LEU A 184 25.48 4.72 18.25
C LEU A 184 24.37 3.76 17.79
N ARG A 185 24.67 2.82 16.87
CA ARG A 185 23.71 1.79 16.45
C ARG A 185 23.24 0.93 17.63
N LYS A 186 24.19 0.47 18.46
CA LYS A 186 23.88 -0.35 19.65
C LYS A 186 23.03 0.42 20.65
N ASN A 187 23.44 1.64 20.99
CA ASN A 187 22.75 2.46 21.98
C ASN A 187 21.32 2.82 21.54
N SER A 188 21.15 3.21 20.28
CA SER A 188 19.82 3.51 19.73
C SER A 188 18.91 2.26 19.67
N PHE A 189 19.46 1.09 19.31
CA PHE A 189 18.74 -0.17 19.38
C PHE A 189 18.27 -0.48 20.80
N GLN A 190 19.15 -0.35 21.80
CA GLN A 190 18.81 -0.63 23.17
C GLN A 190 17.76 0.34 23.73
N SER A 191 17.88 1.63 23.41
CA SER A 191 16.91 2.65 23.82
C SER A 191 15.52 2.36 23.23
N LEU A 192 15.43 2.12 21.92
CA LEU A 192 14.18 1.82 21.27
C LEU A 192 13.48 0.59 21.88
N TYR A 193 14.22 -0.53 21.97
CA TYR A 193 13.62 -1.78 22.48
C TYR A 193 13.36 -1.74 23.98
N LYS A 194 14.07 -0.92 24.76
CA LYS A 194 13.73 -0.64 26.15
C LYS A 194 12.34 0.02 26.24
N GLY A 195 12.07 1.03 25.42
CA GLY A 195 10.76 1.68 25.36
C GLY A 195 9.65 0.70 25.02
N TYR A 196 9.80 -0.11 23.97
CA TYR A 196 8.80 -1.14 23.62
C TYR A 196 8.60 -2.19 24.72
N LYS A 197 9.68 -2.64 25.38
CA LYS A 197 9.57 -3.62 26.50
C LYS A 197 8.80 -3.08 27.70
N GLN A 198 8.86 -1.78 27.96
CA GLN A 198 8.06 -1.17 29.06
C GLN A 198 6.56 -1.29 28.83
N HIS A 199 6.12 -1.38 27.56
CA HIS A 199 4.72 -1.45 27.15
C HIS A 199 4.31 -2.82 26.59
N ILE A 200 5.14 -3.85 26.77
CA ILE A 200 4.95 -5.18 26.15
C ILE A 200 3.58 -5.80 26.45
N ASN A 201 3.07 -5.61 27.67
CA ASN A 201 1.76 -6.15 28.07
C ASN A 201 0.61 -5.44 27.35
N THR A 202 0.71 -4.13 27.11
CA THR A 202 -0.28 -3.37 26.35
C THR A 202 -0.29 -3.84 24.90
N PHE A 203 0.90 -3.94 24.27
CA PHE A 203 1.01 -4.46 22.91
C PHE A 203 0.50 -5.89 22.77
N ALA A 204 0.84 -6.76 23.72
CA ALA A 204 0.34 -8.13 23.73
C ALA A 204 -1.20 -8.20 23.86
N SER A 205 -1.79 -7.33 24.69
CA SER A 205 -3.25 -7.24 24.86
C SER A 205 -3.94 -6.76 23.60
N THR A 206 -3.47 -5.66 23.01
CA THR A 206 -4.05 -5.08 21.77
C THR A 206 -3.91 -6.05 20.60
N TYR A 207 -2.73 -6.63 20.39
CA TYR A 207 -2.48 -7.64 19.36
C TYR A 207 -3.35 -8.88 19.52
N SER A 208 -3.43 -9.44 20.74
CA SER A 208 -4.29 -10.60 21.05
C SER A 208 -5.76 -10.30 20.75
N THR A 209 -6.22 -9.08 21.02
CA THR A 209 -7.60 -8.66 20.75
C THR A 209 -7.86 -8.56 19.25
N THR A 210 -6.93 -8.00 18.47
CA THR A 210 -7.02 -7.94 16.99
C THR A 210 -7.10 -9.34 16.38
N VAL A 211 -6.24 -10.27 16.84
CA VAL A 211 -6.25 -11.66 16.37
C VAL A 211 -7.57 -12.36 16.71
N LYS A 212 -8.10 -12.14 17.93
CA LYS A 212 -9.39 -12.71 18.34
C LYS A 212 -10.54 -12.13 17.52
N ALA A 213 -10.55 -10.83 17.26
CA ALA A 213 -11.59 -10.20 16.44
C ALA A 213 -11.61 -10.79 15.02
N ALA A 214 -10.45 -10.89 14.36
CA ALA A 214 -10.33 -11.52 13.04
C ALA A 214 -10.77 -13.00 13.03
N SER A 215 -10.43 -13.75 14.09
CA SER A 215 -10.81 -15.16 14.22
C SER A 215 -12.30 -15.34 14.45
N ILE A 216 -12.94 -14.44 15.20
CA ILE A 216 -14.39 -14.47 15.46
C ILE A 216 -15.14 -14.08 14.19
N ASP A 217 -14.72 -13.01 13.49
CA ASP A 217 -15.33 -12.58 12.23
C ASP A 217 -15.29 -13.70 11.18
N ALA A 218 -14.13 -14.33 10.98
CA ALA A 218 -14.00 -15.47 10.08
C ALA A 218 -14.95 -16.63 10.45
N LYS A 219 -15.04 -16.96 11.74
CA LYS A 219 -15.94 -18.03 12.22
C LYS A 219 -17.41 -17.70 12.01
N VAL A 220 -17.82 -16.47 12.34
CA VAL A 220 -19.21 -16.00 12.17
C VAL A 220 -19.60 -16.01 10.70
N ARG A 221 -18.67 -15.68 9.80
CA ARG A 221 -18.86 -15.71 8.34
C ARG A 221 -18.64 -17.09 7.72
N HIS A 222 -18.54 -18.16 8.51
CA HIS A 222 -18.39 -19.53 8.03
C HIS A 222 -17.11 -19.83 7.24
N TYR A 223 -16.02 -19.10 7.51
CA TYR A 223 -14.72 -19.48 7.00
C TYR A 223 -14.07 -20.54 7.92
N GLU A 224 -13.26 -21.41 7.34
CA GLU A 224 -12.50 -22.42 8.07
C GLU A 224 -11.42 -21.79 8.99
N SER A 225 -10.89 -20.63 8.58
CA SER A 225 -9.88 -19.90 9.35
C SER A 225 -9.86 -18.42 8.95
N SER A 226 -9.28 -17.57 9.82
CA SER A 226 -9.00 -16.17 9.49
C SER A 226 -8.05 -16.01 8.30
N ARG A 227 -7.13 -16.96 8.08
CA ARG A 227 -6.27 -17.01 6.90
C ARG A 227 -7.07 -17.24 5.62
N GLN A 228 -7.99 -18.19 5.61
CA GLN A 228 -8.89 -18.38 4.47
C GLN A 228 -9.73 -17.12 4.21
N ALA A 229 -10.30 -16.53 5.24
CA ALA A 229 -11.09 -15.30 5.11
C ALA A 229 -10.27 -14.16 4.48
N ALA A 230 -9.02 -13.97 4.91
CA ALA A 230 -8.14 -12.92 4.39
C ALA A 230 -7.78 -13.13 2.90
N MET A 231 -7.65 -14.37 2.44
CA MET A 231 -7.28 -14.70 1.06
C MET A 231 -8.49 -14.82 0.14
N PHE A 232 -9.67 -15.00 0.69
CA PHE A 232 -10.88 -15.29 -0.07
C PHE A 232 -11.34 -14.10 -0.93
N SER A 233 -11.17 -12.86 -0.45
CA SER A 233 -11.56 -11.66 -1.20
C SER A 233 -10.91 -11.62 -2.58
N ASP A 234 -9.62 -11.97 -2.66
CA ASP A 234 -8.82 -11.97 -3.90
C ASP A 234 -8.86 -13.31 -4.63
N ASN A 235 -9.70 -14.26 -4.16
CA ASN A 235 -9.83 -15.61 -4.70
C ASN A 235 -8.50 -16.38 -4.74
N ILE A 236 -7.66 -16.20 -3.72
CA ILE A 236 -6.35 -16.84 -3.61
C ILE A 236 -6.48 -18.12 -2.78
N PRO A 237 -6.09 -19.29 -3.31
CA PRO A 237 -6.06 -20.52 -2.54
C PRO A 237 -5.10 -20.45 -1.34
N VAL A 238 -5.50 -20.99 -0.20
CA VAL A 238 -4.65 -21.05 1.02
C VAL A 238 -3.31 -21.71 0.76
N SER A 239 -3.26 -22.68 -0.17
CA SER A 239 -2.02 -23.34 -0.59
C SER A 239 -0.96 -22.40 -1.16
N VAL A 240 -1.33 -21.24 -1.70
CA VAL A 240 -0.37 -20.21 -2.17
C VAL A 240 0.40 -19.64 -0.98
N TYR A 241 -0.31 -19.34 0.12
CA TYR A 241 0.31 -18.86 1.34
C TYR A 241 1.24 -19.92 1.96
N ASP A 242 0.77 -21.17 2.05
CA ASP A 242 1.57 -22.27 2.61
C ASP A 242 2.84 -22.50 1.80
N ASN A 243 2.72 -22.51 0.46
CA ASN A 243 3.86 -22.64 -0.44
C ASN A 243 4.85 -21.46 -0.33
N LEU A 244 4.36 -20.22 -0.10
CA LEU A 244 5.23 -19.10 0.15
C LEU A 244 6.08 -19.30 1.40
N VAL A 245 5.45 -19.68 2.51
CA VAL A 245 6.15 -19.94 3.79
C VAL A 245 7.18 -21.06 3.64
N GLU A 246 6.80 -22.17 2.99
CA GLU A 246 7.70 -23.29 2.73
C GLU A 246 8.89 -22.88 1.84
N THR A 247 8.63 -22.12 0.78
CA THR A 247 9.65 -21.64 -0.15
C THR A 247 10.63 -20.70 0.55
N VAL A 248 10.15 -19.76 1.37
CA VAL A 248 11.01 -18.89 2.18
C VAL A 248 11.90 -19.72 3.10
N HIS A 249 11.33 -20.67 3.85
CA HIS A 249 12.11 -21.54 4.74
C HIS A 249 13.19 -22.33 3.98
N LYS A 250 12.86 -22.86 2.81
CA LYS A 250 13.82 -23.59 1.93
C LYS A 250 15.00 -22.70 1.53
N HIS A 251 14.79 -21.41 1.33
CA HIS A 251 15.81 -20.46 0.87
C HIS A 251 16.52 -19.69 1.99
N LEU A 252 16.10 -19.79 3.26
CA LEU A 252 16.80 -19.19 4.40
C LEU A 252 18.31 -19.45 4.46
N PRO A 253 18.83 -20.64 4.07
CA PRO A 253 20.28 -20.87 4.02
C PRO A 253 21.04 -19.88 3.13
N THR A 254 20.40 -19.39 2.04
CA THR A 254 21.00 -18.35 1.17
C THR A 254 21.06 -17.00 1.90
N MET A 255 20.01 -16.64 2.63
CA MET A 255 20.00 -15.46 3.48
C MET A 255 21.08 -15.53 4.57
N TYR A 256 21.25 -16.68 5.20
CA TYR A 256 22.30 -16.88 6.20
C TYR A 256 23.71 -16.76 5.62
N ARG A 257 23.94 -17.13 4.36
CA ARG A 257 25.21 -16.88 3.66
C ARG A 257 25.46 -15.39 3.48
N TYR A 258 24.44 -14.63 3.11
CA TYR A 258 24.54 -13.17 2.99
C TYR A 258 24.86 -12.52 4.34
N VAL A 259 24.16 -12.91 5.41
CA VAL A 259 24.42 -12.37 6.77
C VAL A 259 25.85 -12.72 7.24
N LYS A 260 26.34 -13.94 6.94
CA LYS A 260 27.73 -14.32 7.22
C LYS A 260 28.74 -13.48 6.42
N LEU A 261 28.43 -13.15 5.16
CA LEU A 261 29.25 -12.26 4.34
C LEU A 261 29.30 -10.87 4.94
N ARG A 262 28.15 -10.29 5.35
CA ARG A 262 28.08 -9.00 6.04
C ARG A 262 28.98 -8.99 7.28
N LYS A 263 28.86 -10.00 8.14
CA LYS A 263 29.71 -10.15 9.33
C LYS A 263 31.20 -10.07 8.97
N LYS A 264 31.62 -10.80 7.94
CA LYS A 264 33.02 -10.80 7.48
C LYS A 264 33.45 -9.44 6.92
N MET A 265 32.60 -8.78 6.13
CA MET A 265 32.92 -7.48 5.52
C MET A 265 32.99 -6.36 6.57
N LEU A 266 32.15 -6.43 7.61
CA LEU A 266 32.18 -5.50 8.73
C LEU A 266 33.33 -5.77 9.73
N GLY A 267 34.07 -6.86 9.56
CA GLY A 267 35.17 -7.24 10.45
C GLY A 267 34.75 -7.56 11.88
N LEU A 268 33.52 -8.10 12.05
CA LEU A 268 32.93 -8.34 13.37
C LEU A 268 33.16 -9.79 13.83
N ASP A 269 33.50 -9.96 15.11
CA ASP A 269 33.54 -11.28 15.75
C ASP A 269 32.13 -11.85 15.99
N GLU A 270 31.16 -10.97 16.27
CA GLU A 270 29.77 -11.29 16.46
C GLU A 270 28.88 -10.23 15.81
N LEU A 271 27.89 -10.67 15.03
CA LEU A 271 26.91 -9.81 14.37
C LEU A 271 25.63 -9.77 15.22
N HIS A 272 25.22 -8.56 15.58
CA HIS A 272 23.97 -8.31 16.32
C HIS A 272 22.93 -7.65 15.42
N TYR A 273 21.69 -7.56 15.90
CA TYR A 273 20.61 -6.88 15.16
C TYR A 273 20.93 -5.44 14.79
N TYR A 274 21.63 -4.70 15.63
CA TYR A 274 22.09 -3.34 15.34
C TYR A 274 23.22 -3.24 14.31
N ASP A 275 23.70 -4.37 13.78
CA ASP A 275 24.69 -4.42 12.71
C ASP A 275 24.08 -4.75 11.34
N VAL A 276 22.77 -5.11 11.30
CA VAL A 276 22.10 -5.57 10.05
C VAL A 276 21.92 -4.47 9.02
N TYR A 277 21.84 -3.20 9.45
CA TYR A 277 21.74 -2.03 8.57
C TYR A 277 23.05 -1.24 8.45
N ALA A 278 24.11 -1.71 9.12
CA ALA A 278 25.43 -1.06 9.05
C ALA A 278 25.90 -0.97 7.58
N PRO A 279 26.40 0.18 7.12
CA PRO A 279 26.93 0.33 5.77
C PRO A 279 28.15 -0.59 5.58
N LEU A 280 28.16 -1.36 4.48
CA LEU A 280 29.27 -2.26 4.15
C LEU A 280 30.46 -1.50 3.53
N LEU A 281 30.22 -0.34 2.96
CA LEU A 281 31.20 0.47 2.25
C LEU A 281 31.14 1.90 2.79
N LYS A 282 32.22 2.34 3.40
CA LYS A 282 32.36 3.72 3.86
C LYS A 282 32.61 4.66 2.68
N GLY A 283 31.90 5.79 2.64
CA GLY A 283 32.12 6.84 1.65
C GLY A 283 31.68 6.49 0.22
N SER A 284 30.91 5.44 0.02
CA SER A 284 30.39 5.05 -1.31
C SER A 284 29.10 5.80 -1.70
N ALA A 285 28.57 6.63 -0.81
CA ALA A 285 27.37 7.39 -1.10
C ALA A 285 27.63 8.38 -2.24
N LYS A 286 26.84 8.24 -3.31
CA LYS A 286 26.82 9.16 -4.45
C LYS A 286 25.49 9.88 -4.43
N ASP A 287 25.55 11.19 -4.63
CA ASP A 287 24.32 11.99 -4.77
C ASP A 287 23.85 12.01 -6.23
N TYR A 288 22.57 11.88 -6.41
CA TYR A 288 21.88 11.90 -7.70
C TYR A 288 20.87 13.04 -7.69
N SER A 289 21.03 14.00 -8.60
CA SER A 289 19.98 15.00 -8.82
C SER A 289 18.71 14.34 -9.34
N TYR A 290 17.56 14.99 -9.15
CA TYR A 290 16.30 14.49 -9.70
C TYR A 290 16.32 14.36 -11.22
N GLU A 291 17.03 15.27 -11.92
CA GLU A 291 17.21 15.21 -13.38
C GLU A 291 18.04 13.98 -13.82
N GLU A 292 19.04 13.59 -13.03
CA GLU A 292 19.77 12.34 -13.26
C GLU A 292 18.89 11.13 -12.99
N ALA A 293 18.12 11.14 -11.90
CA ALA A 293 17.18 10.07 -11.56
C ALA A 293 16.15 9.83 -12.67
N LYS A 294 15.56 10.89 -13.24
CA LYS A 294 14.65 10.76 -14.39
C LYS A 294 15.31 10.04 -15.56
N LYS A 295 16.55 10.40 -15.90
CA LYS A 295 17.29 9.74 -16.99
C LYS A 295 17.56 8.27 -16.66
N MET A 296 17.94 7.97 -15.42
CA MET A 296 18.22 6.60 -14.99
C MET A 296 16.96 5.73 -15.09
N VAL A 297 15.82 6.23 -14.60
CA VAL A 297 14.54 5.51 -14.67
C VAL A 297 14.11 5.30 -16.14
N LEU A 298 14.20 6.33 -17.00
CA LEU A 298 13.85 6.19 -18.41
C LEU A 298 14.74 5.17 -19.14
N GLU A 299 16.04 5.16 -18.86
CA GLU A 299 16.96 4.16 -19.42
C GLU A 299 16.63 2.75 -18.93
N ALA A 300 16.32 2.61 -17.65
CA ALA A 300 16.00 1.32 -17.03
C ALA A 300 14.78 0.64 -17.65
N VAL A 301 13.74 1.41 -17.96
CA VAL A 301 12.47 0.86 -18.47
C VAL A 301 12.43 0.65 -20.00
N LYS A 302 13.49 0.99 -20.73
CA LYS A 302 13.58 0.77 -22.20
C LYS A 302 13.25 -0.65 -22.64
N PRO A 303 13.67 -1.73 -21.93
CA PRO A 303 13.31 -3.08 -22.32
C PRO A 303 11.80 -3.36 -22.36
N LEU A 304 10.97 -2.55 -21.68
CA LEU A 304 9.51 -2.65 -21.69
C LEU A 304 8.85 -2.04 -22.94
N GLY A 305 9.66 -1.50 -23.86
CA GLY A 305 9.20 -0.96 -25.14
C GLY A 305 8.88 0.52 -25.12
N THR A 306 8.75 1.09 -26.34
CA THR A 306 8.56 2.54 -26.54
C THR A 306 7.26 3.04 -25.95
N GLU A 307 6.16 2.31 -26.12
CA GLU A 307 4.85 2.70 -25.56
C GLU A 307 4.89 2.89 -24.03
N TYR A 308 5.57 1.99 -23.31
CA TYR A 308 5.78 2.12 -21.87
C TYR A 308 6.66 3.33 -21.54
N THR A 309 7.80 3.42 -22.22
CA THR A 309 8.79 4.47 -21.98
C THR A 309 8.27 5.88 -22.26
N ASP A 310 7.44 6.04 -23.30
CA ASP A 310 6.83 7.35 -23.65
C ASP A 310 5.85 7.83 -22.57
N VAL A 311 5.07 6.93 -21.99
CA VAL A 311 4.17 7.28 -20.87
C VAL A 311 4.97 7.63 -19.61
N VAL A 312 6.01 6.85 -19.28
CA VAL A 312 6.91 7.16 -18.15
C VAL A 312 7.56 8.54 -18.35
N LYS A 313 8.06 8.83 -19.56
CA LYS A 313 8.63 10.13 -19.90
C LYS A 313 7.62 11.25 -19.70
N ALA A 314 6.42 11.06 -20.25
CA ALA A 314 5.34 12.04 -20.09
C ALA A 314 5.01 12.30 -18.61
N GLY A 315 4.98 11.26 -17.77
CA GLY A 315 4.73 11.38 -16.34
C GLY A 315 5.82 12.17 -15.62
N LEU A 316 7.09 11.90 -15.92
CA LEU A 316 8.24 12.59 -15.33
C LEU A 316 8.36 14.06 -15.78
N GLU A 317 7.87 14.41 -16.98
CA GLU A 317 7.91 15.77 -17.55
C GLU A 317 6.66 16.59 -17.24
N ASN A 318 5.48 15.95 -17.05
CA ASN A 318 4.19 16.62 -16.94
C ASN A 318 3.63 16.65 -15.52
N ARG A 319 4.50 16.79 -14.53
CA ARG A 319 4.12 17.07 -13.13
C ARG A 319 3.28 15.96 -12.45
N TRP A 320 3.53 14.71 -12.80
CA TRP A 320 2.92 13.63 -12.04
C TRP A 320 3.56 13.45 -10.65
N VAL A 321 4.80 13.95 -10.46
CA VAL A 321 5.61 13.72 -9.26
C VAL A 321 5.70 14.99 -8.42
N ASP A 322 5.27 14.93 -7.18
CA ASP A 322 5.59 15.87 -6.12
C ASP A 322 6.90 15.41 -5.46
N VAL A 323 8.00 16.08 -5.76
CA VAL A 323 9.35 15.53 -5.67
C VAL A 323 9.97 15.63 -4.28
N TYR A 324 10.06 16.88 -3.76
CA TYR A 324 10.92 17.16 -2.62
C TYR A 324 10.19 17.16 -1.28
N PRO A 325 10.90 16.80 -0.18
CA PRO A 325 10.34 16.95 1.15
C PRO A 325 10.10 18.42 1.48
N ASN A 326 9.05 18.70 2.21
CA ASN A 326 8.78 20.00 2.81
C ASN A 326 8.14 19.83 4.18
N LYS A 327 8.15 20.89 4.98
CA LYS A 327 7.54 20.88 6.30
C LYS A 327 6.02 20.61 6.19
N GLY A 328 5.55 19.59 6.87
CA GLY A 328 4.14 19.19 6.88
C GLY A 328 3.74 18.22 5.77
N LYS A 329 4.60 17.94 4.79
CA LYS A 329 4.36 16.91 3.78
C LYS A 329 4.30 15.53 4.40
N ARG A 330 3.41 14.68 3.91
CA ARG A 330 3.32 13.28 4.34
C ARG A 330 4.64 12.54 4.05
N GLY A 331 5.10 11.76 5.01
CA GLY A 331 6.32 10.95 4.87
C GLY A 331 6.15 9.74 3.94
N GLY A 332 7.28 9.16 3.53
CA GLY A 332 7.32 8.04 2.60
C GLY A 332 7.11 8.45 1.14
N ALA A 333 6.66 7.52 0.31
CA ALA A 333 6.28 7.72 -1.07
C ALA A 333 5.03 6.88 -1.39
N TYR A 334 4.27 7.28 -2.39
CA TYR A 334 3.17 6.49 -2.94
C TYR A 334 2.79 6.99 -4.34
N SER A 335 2.21 6.10 -5.13
CA SER A 335 1.49 6.43 -6.36
C SER A 335 -0.02 6.34 -6.13
N SER A 336 -0.78 7.34 -6.56
CA SER A 336 -2.24 7.37 -6.47
C SER A 336 -2.85 8.16 -7.62
N GLY A 337 -4.01 7.74 -8.07
CA GLY A 337 -4.75 8.40 -9.14
C GLY A 337 -6.20 7.92 -9.17
N THR A 338 -6.92 8.29 -10.19
CA THR A 338 -8.30 7.85 -10.42
C THR A 338 -8.45 7.32 -11.84
N TYR A 339 -9.55 6.66 -12.11
CA TYR A 339 -9.86 6.17 -13.46
C TYR A 339 -9.82 7.26 -14.55
N THR A 340 -10.10 8.51 -14.18
CA THR A 340 -10.19 9.65 -15.10
C THR A 340 -9.07 10.67 -14.95
N SER A 341 -8.07 10.39 -14.09
CA SER A 341 -6.91 11.25 -13.89
C SER A 341 -5.62 10.55 -14.30
N ASN A 342 -4.53 11.33 -14.40
CA ASN A 342 -3.19 10.73 -14.38
C ASN A 342 -2.93 10.09 -13.02
N PRO A 343 -2.06 9.08 -12.93
CA PRO A 343 -1.47 8.67 -11.67
C PRO A 343 -0.51 9.76 -11.17
N TYR A 344 -0.59 10.07 -9.87
CA TYR A 344 0.27 11.06 -9.22
C TYR A 344 1.14 10.38 -8.18
N ILE A 345 2.39 10.80 -8.11
CA ILE A 345 3.39 10.27 -7.19
C ILE A 345 3.72 11.33 -6.14
N LEU A 346 3.61 10.99 -4.85
CA LEU A 346 4.22 11.75 -3.78
C LEU A 346 5.56 11.11 -3.45
N CYS A 347 6.63 11.90 -3.50
CA CYS A 347 7.98 11.52 -3.08
C CYS A 347 8.53 12.46 -2.02
N ASN A 348 9.54 11.97 -1.29
CA ASN A 348 10.42 12.77 -0.45
C ASN A 348 11.85 12.54 -0.93
N TYR A 349 12.16 13.02 -2.12
CA TYR A 349 13.42 12.77 -2.81
C TYR A 349 14.60 13.47 -2.11
N THR A 350 15.63 12.69 -1.70
CA THR A 350 16.78 13.16 -0.94
C THR A 350 18.12 13.02 -1.68
N GLY A 351 18.09 12.64 -2.96
CA GLY A 351 19.30 12.51 -3.77
C GLY A 351 20.06 11.20 -3.62
N THR A 352 19.60 10.29 -2.80
CA THR A 352 20.23 8.97 -2.61
C THR A 352 19.84 7.98 -3.72
N LEU A 353 20.61 6.91 -3.89
CA LEU A 353 20.25 5.81 -4.78
C LEU A 353 18.92 5.16 -4.37
N ASP A 354 18.61 5.11 -3.07
CA ASP A 354 17.33 4.67 -2.54
C ASP A 354 16.18 5.55 -3.04
N SER A 355 16.37 6.88 -3.07
CA SER A 355 15.37 7.81 -3.65
C SER A 355 15.17 7.60 -5.16
N VAL A 356 16.21 7.21 -5.90
CA VAL A 356 16.10 6.84 -7.33
C VAL A 356 15.31 5.55 -7.48
N SER A 357 15.58 4.55 -6.65
CA SER A 357 14.85 3.27 -6.60
C SER A 357 13.38 3.48 -6.27
N THR A 358 13.09 4.31 -5.26
CA THR A 358 11.73 4.72 -4.89
C THR A 358 10.99 5.36 -6.07
N LEU A 359 11.64 6.28 -6.80
CA LEU A 359 11.02 6.89 -7.99
C LEU A 359 10.71 5.85 -9.07
N ALA A 360 11.59 4.87 -9.31
CA ALA A 360 11.35 3.78 -10.24
C ALA A 360 10.20 2.88 -9.78
N HIS A 361 10.13 2.58 -8.49
CA HIS A 361 9.07 1.81 -7.83
C HIS A 361 7.70 2.47 -8.01
N GLU A 362 7.56 3.72 -7.59
CA GLU A 362 6.30 4.46 -7.68
C GLU A 362 5.86 4.68 -9.14
N MET A 363 6.83 4.83 -10.04
CA MET A 363 6.52 4.87 -11.47
C MET A 363 6.00 3.52 -11.97
N GLY A 364 6.43 2.40 -11.40
CA GLY A 364 5.88 1.07 -11.69
C GLY A 364 4.39 0.97 -11.30
N HIS A 365 4.03 1.42 -10.11
CA HIS A 365 2.63 1.53 -9.68
C HIS A 365 1.82 2.47 -10.59
N SER A 366 2.41 3.62 -10.95
CA SER A 366 1.77 4.58 -11.87
C SER A 366 1.48 3.93 -13.22
N MET A 367 2.41 3.17 -13.77
CA MET A 367 2.22 2.47 -15.04
C MET A 367 1.21 1.35 -14.96
N HIS A 368 1.17 0.60 -13.84
CA HIS A 368 0.15 -0.41 -13.59
C HIS A 368 -1.25 0.23 -13.59
N SER A 369 -1.45 1.28 -12.80
CA SER A 369 -2.71 2.01 -12.73
C SER A 369 -3.08 2.65 -14.07
N TYR A 370 -2.12 3.25 -14.77
CA TYR A 370 -2.33 3.83 -16.09
C TYR A 370 -2.85 2.77 -17.08
N ARG A 371 -2.17 1.63 -17.17
CA ARG A 371 -2.58 0.53 -18.05
C ARG A 371 -3.94 -0.03 -17.68
N THR A 372 -4.19 -0.29 -16.41
CA THR A 372 -5.47 -0.80 -15.93
C THR A 372 -6.61 0.16 -16.32
N ASN A 373 -6.45 1.46 -16.07
CA ASN A 373 -7.47 2.46 -16.37
C ASN A 373 -7.76 2.64 -17.87
N HIS A 374 -6.80 2.26 -18.74
CA HIS A 374 -6.96 2.36 -20.19
C HIS A 374 -7.42 1.06 -20.87
N THR A 375 -7.38 -0.07 -20.14
CA THR A 375 -7.70 -1.39 -20.72
C THR A 375 -8.86 -2.08 -20.05
N GLN A 376 -9.21 -1.70 -18.82
CA GLN A 376 -10.31 -2.27 -18.06
C GLN A 376 -11.45 -1.27 -17.92
N PRO A 377 -12.70 -1.72 -17.82
CA PRO A 377 -13.80 -0.87 -17.40
C PRO A 377 -13.62 -0.40 -15.95
N VAL A 378 -14.30 0.65 -15.55
CA VAL A 378 -14.08 1.30 -14.23
C VAL A 378 -14.26 0.35 -13.04
N HIS A 379 -15.25 -0.53 -13.08
CA HIS A 379 -15.52 -1.53 -12.02
C HIS A 379 -14.43 -2.61 -11.90
N TYR A 380 -13.47 -2.69 -12.83
CA TYR A 380 -12.27 -3.54 -12.76
C TYR A 380 -10.97 -2.73 -12.73
N ALA A 381 -11.04 -1.42 -12.55
CA ALA A 381 -9.85 -0.56 -12.55
C ALA A 381 -8.96 -0.74 -11.32
N ASN A 382 -9.48 -1.28 -10.22
CA ASN A 382 -8.70 -1.58 -9.03
C ASN A 382 -8.15 -3.00 -9.11
N TYR A 383 -6.84 -3.12 -9.17
CA TYR A 383 -6.16 -4.42 -9.06
C TYR A 383 -6.00 -4.85 -7.59
N THR A 384 -5.89 -6.17 -7.38
CA THR A 384 -5.76 -6.73 -6.02
C THR A 384 -4.38 -6.43 -5.43
N MET A 385 -4.32 -6.39 -4.09
CA MET A 385 -3.05 -6.23 -3.36
C MET A 385 -2.03 -7.31 -3.73
N PHE A 386 -2.48 -8.52 -4.05
CA PHE A 386 -1.62 -9.65 -4.42
C PHE A 386 -0.71 -9.37 -5.63
N VAL A 387 -1.15 -8.56 -6.59
CA VAL A 387 -0.37 -8.21 -7.79
C VAL A 387 0.16 -6.78 -7.78
N ALA A 388 -0.13 -6.02 -6.72
CA ALA A 388 0.19 -4.59 -6.66
C ALA A 388 1.67 -4.30 -6.85
N GLU A 389 2.55 -5.12 -6.24
CA GLU A 389 4.00 -4.91 -6.24
C GLU A 389 4.74 -5.50 -7.46
N VAL A 390 4.03 -6.15 -8.39
CA VAL A 390 4.69 -6.78 -9.55
C VAL A 390 5.35 -5.72 -10.45
N ALA A 391 4.62 -4.67 -10.79
CA ALA A 391 5.14 -3.64 -11.69
C ALA A 391 6.20 -2.77 -11.02
N SER A 392 6.02 -2.43 -9.74
CA SER A 392 6.97 -1.64 -8.94
C SER A 392 8.32 -2.35 -8.80
N THR A 393 8.31 -3.61 -8.38
CA THR A 393 9.54 -4.40 -8.19
C THR A 393 10.22 -4.76 -9.52
N VAL A 394 9.48 -4.94 -10.61
CA VAL A 394 10.07 -5.10 -11.95
C VAL A 394 10.86 -3.85 -12.35
N ASN A 395 10.30 -2.66 -12.15
CA ASN A 395 11.02 -1.41 -12.46
C ASN A 395 12.29 -1.25 -11.62
N GLU A 396 12.27 -1.59 -10.32
CA GLU A 396 13.46 -1.57 -9.47
C GLU A 396 14.53 -2.54 -9.97
N ASN A 397 14.14 -3.77 -10.33
CA ASN A 397 15.07 -4.77 -10.87
C ASN A 397 15.70 -4.30 -12.16
N LEU A 398 14.94 -3.73 -13.09
CA LEU A 398 15.45 -3.17 -14.34
C LEU A 398 16.41 -2.00 -14.08
N LEU A 399 16.14 -1.16 -13.08
CA LEU A 399 17.04 -0.08 -12.69
C LEU A 399 18.38 -0.61 -12.20
N ILE A 400 18.37 -1.54 -11.28
CA ILE A 400 19.61 -2.14 -10.74
C ILE A 400 20.38 -2.88 -11.82
N GLU A 401 19.73 -3.64 -12.69
CA GLU A 401 20.37 -4.33 -13.80
C GLU A 401 21.06 -3.34 -14.74
N GLN A 402 20.35 -2.29 -15.14
CA GLN A 402 20.90 -1.25 -16.02
C GLN A 402 22.10 -0.54 -15.38
N LEU A 403 22.06 -0.23 -14.09
CA LEU A 403 23.17 0.38 -13.37
C LEU A 403 24.38 -0.56 -13.29
N LEU A 404 24.18 -1.83 -13.00
CA LEU A 404 25.24 -2.85 -12.96
C LEU A 404 25.90 -3.08 -14.32
N GLN A 405 25.18 -2.92 -15.42
CA GLN A 405 25.74 -3.03 -16.77
C GLN A 405 26.65 -1.85 -17.11
N LYS A 406 26.38 -0.66 -16.60
CA LYS A 406 27.16 0.55 -16.88
C LYS A 406 28.30 0.81 -15.90
N GLU A 407 28.14 0.39 -14.66
CA GLU A 407 29.13 0.67 -13.62
C GLU A 407 30.33 -0.25 -13.76
N THR A 408 31.51 0.33 -13.82
CA THR A 408 32.79 -0.39 -13.96
C THR A 408 33.65 -0.35 -12.69
N ASP A 409 33.42 0.63 -11.80
CA ASP A 409 34.14 0.69 -10.53
C ASP A 409 33.69 -0.45 -9.59
N PRO A 410 34.61 -1.31 -9.13
CA PRO A 410 34.27 -2.44 -8.26
C PRO A 410 33.58 -2.03 -6.96
N ALA A 411 33.93 -0.87 -6.37
CA ALA A 411 33.33 -0.43 -5.12
C ALA A 411 31.88 0.01 -5.36
N GLN A 412 31.60 0.75 -6.43
CA GLN A 412 30.26 1.17 -6.79
C GLN A 412 29.39 -0.05 -7.19
N ARG A 413 29.94 -1.02 -7.94
CA ARG A 413 29.26 -2.27 -8.25
C ARG A 413 28.86 -3.04 -6.99
N MET A 414 29.75 -3.07 -6.00
CA MET A 414 29.48 -3.73 -4.72
C MET A 414 28.39 -3.01 -3.93
N ALA A 415 28.34 -1.67 -3.98
CA ALA A 415 27.26 -0.88 -3.38
C ALA A 415 25.89 -1.20 -4.01
N LEU A 416 25.83 -1.26 -5.35
CA LEU A 416 24.62 -1.63 -6.10
C LEU A 416 24.15 -3.05 -5.76
N LEU A 417 25.08 -4.03 -5.75
CA LEU A 417 24.76 -5.42 -5.39
C LEU A 417 24.28 -5.53 -3.94
N ASN A 418 24.90 -4.77 -3.03
CA ASN A 418 24.47 -4.74 -1.64
C ASN A 418 23.04 -4.19 -1.52
N GLN A 419 22.73 -3.08 -2.17
CA GLN A 419 21.37 -2.51 -2.18
C GLN A 419 20.35 -3.51 -2.72
N TYR A 420 20.67 -4.20 -3.80
CA TYR A 420 19.81 -5.23 -4.38
C TYR A 420 19.52 -6.37 -3.38
N MET A 421 20.57 -6.86 -2.70
CA MET A 421 20.41 -7.91 -1.68
C MET A 421 19.66 -7.41 -0.43
N GLU A 422 19.85 -6.13 -0.04
CA GLU A 422 19.09 -5.51 1.06
C GLU A 422 17.60 -5.42 0.74
N GLY A 423 17.23 -5.16 -0.52
CA GLY A 423 15.83 -5.20 -0.98
C GLY A 423 15.19 -6.57 -0.70
N PHE A 424 15.84 -7.68 -1.09
CA PHE A 424 15.34 -9.02 -0.75
C PHE A 424 15.26 -9.27 0.76
N LYS A 425 16.27 -8.87 1.52
CA LYS A 425 16.27 -9.02 2.98
C LYS A 425 15.12 -8.24 3.64
N GLY A 426 14.82 -7.06 3.13
CA GLY A 426 13.77 -6.20 3.67
C GLY A 426 12.35 -6.68 3.32
N THR A 427 12.21 -7.42 2.21
CA THR A 427 10.91 -7.90 1.72
C THR A 427 10.52 -9.27 2.31
N ILE A 428 11.49 -10.12 2.65
CA ILE A 428 11.30 -11.44 3.24
C ILE A 428 11.30 -11.36 4.78
#